data_0c3ee59c3593e166271c13d4b2ddc27e
#
_entry.id   0c3ee59c3593e166271c13d4b2ddc27e
#
_cell.length_a   1.000
_cell.length_b   1.000
_cell.length_c   1.000
_cell.angle_alpha   90.00
_cell.angle_beta   90.00
_cell.angle_gamma   90.00
#
_symmetry.space_group_name_H-M   'P 1'
#
loop_
_entity.id
_entity.type
_entity.pdbx_description
1 polymer ?
#
loop_
_entity_poly.entity_id
_entity_poly.type
_entity_poly.pdbx_seq_one_letter_code
_entity_poly.pdbx_strand_id
1 'polypeptide(L)'
;MNSGPEFDLIERLFAEPLRRSGGGRALAHAQALGIGDDAAVLAPLPPGQQLVFASDLLVEGRHYFPEVDPKSLGHKLLAVNCSDLAAMGAEPLACTLSMAIRRSRVGPNASAQDRNWLVQLAQGLQDLAAQTGCTLVGGDTVGLDDDQPESFSIAVIGTVPLGQAIRRDGLQPGDQIWISGQLGDGAWAVRHRVANQRLNWPEPRLALGQALRGLAHAAIDVSDGLSSELVHLAAASARRLGQRLALRMELLSLAGCLSPGLAEQVQRGELSVEQACRLAASSGDEYELCFAAPTAARDQVLELGQALGLALTLIGWVEPVRTDHASQQIQTTNSIEPITPVGPVVWLDDQQKPLPPDRAPVAGFDHFGESA
;
A
#
# COMPACT_ATOMS: atom_id res chain seq x y z
N MET A 1 14.65 1.19 -39.88
CA MET A 1 15.41 2.03 -38.93
C MET A 1 15.72 1.11 -37.76
N ASN A 2 17.02 0.94 -37.41
CA ASN A 2 17.37 0.11 -36.24
C ASN A 2 16.96 0.90 -34.98
N SER A 3 15.80 0.62 -34.47
CA SER A 3 15.44 1.01 -33.11
C SER A 3 16.44 0.34 -32.17
N GLY A 4 17.05 1.10 -31.24
CA GLY A 4 18.03 0.53 -30.30
C GLY A 4 17.40 -0.55 -29.41
N PRO A 5 18.22 -1.32 -28.64
CA PRO A 5 17.74 -2.43 -27.80
C PRO A 5 16.62 -2.05 -26.83
N GLU A 6 16.57 -0.81 -26.39
CA GLU A 6 15.55 -0.24 -25.52
C GLU A 6 14.17 -0.20 -26.21
N PHE A 7 14.13 0.36 -27.43
CA PHE A 7 12.87 0.46 -28.18
C PHE A 7 12.32 -0.94 -28.55
N ASP A 8 13.20 -1.90 -28.88
CA ASP A 8 12.81 -3.29 -29.12
C ASP A 8 12.22 -3.94 -27.87
N LEU A 9 12.78 -3.64 -26.70
CA LEU A 9 12.27 -4.12 -25.41
C LEU A 9 10.87 -3.56 -25.13
N ILE A 10 10.73 -2.23 -25.19
CA ILE A 10 9.47 -1.54 -24.92
C ILE A 10 8.38 -2.03 -25.88
N GLU A 11 8.70 -2.11 -27.16
CA GLU A 11 7.77 -2.56 -28.20
C GLU A 11 7.24 -3.97 -27.92
N ARG A 12 8.14 -4.94 -27.70
CA ARG A 12 7.76 -6.35 -27.52
C ARG A 12 7.08 -6.65 -26.19
N LEU A 13 7.58 -6.05 -25.10
CA LEU A 13 7.10 -6.40 -23.77
C LEU A 13 5.88 -5.59 -23.35
N PHE A 14 5.70 -4.38 -23.86
CA PHE A 14 4.67 -3.48 -23.35
C PHE A 14 3.74 -2.93 -24.45
N ALA A 15 4.27 -2.35 -25.53
CA ALA A 15 3.46 -1.68 -26.53
C ALA A 15 2.60 -2.64 -27.37
N GLU A 16 3.19 -3.76 -27.85
CA GLU A 16 2.43 -4.76 -28.60
C GLU A 16 1.35 -5.45 -27.78
N PRO A 17 1.58 -5.91 -26.54
CA PRO A 17 0.52 -6.44 -25.66
C PRO A 17 -0.59 -5.41 -25.38
N LEU A 18 -0.24 -4.14 -25.17
CA LEU A 18 -1.21 -3.06 -24.97
C LEU A 18 -2.13 -2.88 -26.19
N ARG A 19 -1.56 -2.85 -27.40
CA ARG A 19 -2.36 -2.76 -28.64
C ARG A 19 -3.28 -3.97 -28.82
N ARG A 20 -2.84 -5.16 -28.46
CA ARG A 20 -3.66 -6.38 -28.52
C ARG A 20 -4.82 -6.36 -27.53
N SER A 21 -4.63 -5.80 -26.34
CA SER A 21 -5.67 -5.70 -25.29
C SER A 21 -6.66 -4.55 -25.54
N GLY A 22 -6.39 -3.65 -26.48
CA GLY A 22 -7.26 -2.49 -26.77
C GLY A 22 -7.13 -1.33 -25.77
N GLY A 23 -6.15 -1.37 -24.85
CA GLY A 23 -5.79 -0.24 -24.00
C GLY A 23 -6.76 0.14 -22.88
N GLY A 24 -7.79 -0.67 -22.61
CA GLY A 24 -8.75 -0.47 -21.51
C GLY A 24 -9.45 0.89 -21.51
N ARG A 25 -10.00 1.29 -20.36
CA ARG A 25 -10.71 2.58 -20.19
C ARG A 25 -9.82 3.80 -20.46
N ALA A 26 -8.54 3.71 -20.13
CA ALA A 26 -7.60 4.83 -20.26
C ALA A 26 -7.44 5.30 -21.72
N LEU A 27 -7.56 4.37 -22.67
CA LEU A 27 -7.37 4.64 -24.10
C LEU A 27 -8.67 4.46 -24.91
N ALA A 28 -9.82 4.39 -24.28
CA ALA A 28 -11.13 4.18 -24.92
C ALA A 28 -11.66 5.47 -25.60
N HIS A 29 -10.81 6.14 -26.39
CA HIS A 29 -11.18 7.35 -27.14
C HIS A 29 -10.35 7.44 -28.42
N ALA A 30 -10.95 7.95 -29.49
CA ALA A 30 -10.31 8.02 -30.81
C ALA A 30 -9.02 8.86 -30.89
N GLN A 31 -8.84 9.78 -29.94
CA GLN A 31 -7.65 10.65 -29.82
C GLN A 31 -6.73 10.23 -28.69
N ALA A 32 -7.01 9.12 -28.02
CA ALA A 32 -6.14 8.62 -26.96
C ALA A 32 -4.89 7.97 -27.56
N LEU A 33 -3.75 8.20 -26.88
CA LEU A 33 -2.43 7.66 -27.22
C LEU A 33 -1.84 6.97 -26.01
N GLY A 34 -1.32 5.77 -26.22
CA GLY A 34 -0.53 5.04 -25.21
C GLY A 34 0.97 5.11 -25.52
N ILE A 35 1.66 3.99 -25.27
CA ILE A 35 3.09 3.85 -25.51
C ILE A 35 3.41 4.05 -26.99
N GLY A 36 4.45 4.87 -27.28
CA GLY A 36 4.96 5.08 -28.64
C GLY A 36 5.06 6.54 -29.08
N ASP A 37 4.68 7.48 -28.23
CA ASP A 37 4.86 8.92 -28.43
C ASP A 37 5.52 9.52 -27.19
N ASP A 38 5.87 10.81 -27.20
CA ASP A 38 6.53 11.52 -26.09
C ASP A 38 5.71 11.52 -24.80
N ALA A 39 4.39 11.42 -24.92
CA ALA A 39 3.48 11.34 -23.78
C ALA A 39 2.19 10.57 -24.13
N ALA A 40 1.57 9.98 -23.12
CA ALA A 40 0.26 9.38 -23.26
C ALA A 40 -0.83 10.46 -23.25
N VAL A 41 -1.84 10.30 -24.11
CA VAL A 41 -3.07 11.08 -24.09
C VAL A 41 -4.21 10.17 -23.66
N LEU A 42 -4.71 10.39 -22.44
CA LEU A 42 -5.77 9.55 -21.88
C LEU A 42 -7.16 9.98 -22.41
N ALA A 43 -8.08 9.05 -22.40
CA ALA A 43 -9.48 9.34 -22.68
C ALA A 43 -10.03 10.41 -21.71
N PRO A 44 -10.92 11.30 -22.16
CA PRO A 44 -11.56 12.27 -21.27
C PRO A 44 -12.29 11.57 -20.12
N LEU A 45 -12.18 12.15 -18.92
CA LEU A 45 -12.93 11.63 -17.78
C LEU A 45 -14.42 11.89 -17.93
N PRO A 46 -15.29 10.97 -17.51
CA PRO A 46 -16.71 11.25 -17.37
C PRO A 46 -16.95 12.44 -16.43
N PRO A 47 -18.00 13.25 -16.64
CA PRO A 47 -18.38 14.30 -15.71
C PRO A 47 -18.56 13.78 -14.29
N GLY A 48 -18.13 14.56 -13.29
CA GLY A 48 -18.25 14.19 -11.87
C GLY A 48 -17.20 13.21 -11.38
N GLN A 49 -16.15 12.93 -12.15
CA GLN A 49 -14.97 12.18 -11.71
C GLN A 49 -13.80 13.11 -11.40
N GLN A 50 -12.94 12.65 -10.50
CA GLN A 50 -11.70 13.32 -10.04
C GLN A 50 -10.54 12.33 -10.16
N LEU A 51 -9.36 12.82 -10.55
CA LEU A 51 -8.14 12.00 -10.58
C LEU A 51 -7.55 11.82 -9.18
N VAL A 52 -7.03 10.62 -8.94
CA VAL A 52 -6.17 10.28 -7.80
C VAL A 52 -4.85 9.81 -8.40
N PHE A 53 -3.73 10.25 -7.82
CA PHE A 53 -2.40 9.95 -8.29
C PHE A 53 -1.51 9.52 -7.13
N ALA A 54 -0.76 8.42 -7.31
CA ALA A 54 0.23 7.91 -6.36
C ALA A 54 1.47 7.41 -7.09
N SER A 55 2.57 7.25 -6.38
CA SER A 55 3.81 6.70 -6.96
C SER A 55 4.68 6.09 -5.88
N ASP A 56 5.14 4.86 -6.14
CA ASP A 56 6.11 4.13 -5.32
C ASP A 56 7.38 3.79 -6.11
N LEU A 57 8.47 3.64 -5.36
CA LEU A 57 9.77 3.21 -5.86
C LEU A 57 10.22 1.95 -5.11
N LEU A 58 10.44 0.85 -5.83
CA LEU A 58 11.00 -0.38 -5.29
C LEU A 58 12.46 -0.54 -5.70
N VAL A 59 13.33 -0.80 -4.71
CA VAL A 59 14.78 -0.93 -4.89
C VAL A 59 15.22 -2.32 -4.43
N GLU A 60 16.02 -2.99 -5.24
CA GLU A 60 16.63 -4.30 -4.94
C GLU A 60 17.41 -4.27 -3.63
N GLY A 61 17.23 -5.30 -2.82
CA GLY A 61 17.84 -5.42 -1.51
C GLY A 61 17.20 -4.56 -0.41
N ARG A 62 16.19 -3.72 -0.75
CA ARG A 62 15.40 -2.93 0.20
C ARG A 62 13.94 -3.37 0.23
N HIS A 63 13.29 -3.42 -0.94
CA HIS A 63 11.86 -3.70 -1.08
C HIS A 63 11.58 -5.09 -1.66
N TYR A 64 12.61 -5.72 -2.24
CA TYR A 64 12.57 -7.10 -2.72
C TYR A 64 13.96 -7.73 -2.69
N PHE A 65 14.01 -9.05 -2.60
CA PHE A 65 15.26 -9.79 -2.59
C PHE A 65 15.81 -9.95 -4.03
N PRO A 66 17.15 -9.98 -4.22
CA PRO A 66 17.76 -10.18 -5.54
C PRO A 66 17.29 -11.46 -6.25
N GLU A 67 16.94 -12.48 -5.48
CA GLU A 67 16.51 -13.81 -5.95
C GLU A 67 14.98 -13.90 -6.18
N VAL A 68 14.25 -12.75 -6.13
CA VAL A 68 12.80 -12.73 -6.28
C VAL A 68 12.37 -13.34 -7.64
N ASP A 69 11.27 -14.08 -7.63
CA ASP A 69 10.62 -14.50 -8.86
C ASP A 69 10.18 -13.28 -9.68
N PRO A 70 10.66 -13.10 -10.93
CA PRO A 70 10.37 -11.90 -11.70
C PRO A 70 8.89 -11.68 -11.98
N LYS A 71 8.11 -12.75 -12.11
CA LYS A 71 6.68 -12.62 -12.32
C LYS A 71 5.98 -12.04 -11.08
N SER A 72 6.37 -12.49 -9.90
CA SER A 72 5.86 -11.93 -8.65
C SER A 72 6.32 -10.50 -8.43
N LEU A 73 7.56 -10.16 -8.82
CA LEU A 73 8.02 -8.78 -8.76
C LEU A 73 7.18 -7.86 -9.66
N GLY A 74 6.93 -8.27 -10.91
CA GLY A 74 6.08 -7.51 -11.83
C GLY A 74 4.67 -7.28 -11.28
N HIS A 75 4.08 -8.28 -10.62
CA HIS A 75 2.82 -8.15 -9.89
C HIS A 75 2.95 -7.14 -8.73
N LYS A 76 3.95 -7.32 -7.84
CA LYS A 76 4.15 -6.46 -6.66
C LYS A 76 4.32 -5.00 -7.05
N LEU A 77 5.07 -4.70 -8.12
CA LEU A 77 5.29 -3.32 -8.60
C LEU A 77 3.98 -2.56 -8.82
N LEU A 78 2.98 -3.20 -9.41
CA LEU A 78 1.68 -2.57 -9.62
C LEU A 78 0.78 -2.67 -8.39
N ALA A 79 0.84 -3.77 -7.66
CA ALA A 79 -0.04 -4.03 -6.53
C ALA A 79 0.13 -3.02 -5.38
N VAL A 80 1.38 -2.65 -5.05
CA VAL A 80 1.67 -1.66 -4.00
C VAL A 80 1.05 -0.31 -4.34
N ASN A 81 1.20 0.14 -5.57
CA ASN A 81 0.60 1.39 -6.06
C ASN A 81 -0.95 1.34 -6.13
N CYS A 82 -1.51 0.17 -6.48
CA CYS A 82 -2.96 -0.04 -6.43
C CYS A 82 -3.48 -0.07 -4.98
N SER A 83 -2.65 -0.38 -4.00
CA SER A 83 -2.98 -0.31 -2.57
C SER A 83 -3.25 1.14 -2.13
N ASP A 84 -2.44 2.09 -2.56
CA ASP A 84 -2.71 3.53 -2.36
C ASP A 84 -4.05 3.95 -2.95
N LEU A 85 -4.35 3.49 -4.18
CA LEU A 85 -5.64 3.77 -4.80
C LEU A 85 -6.80 3.16 -4.01
N ALA A 86 -6.61 1.95 -3.48
CA ALA A 86 -7.60 1.29 -2.63
C ALA A 86 -7.85 2.09 -1.34
N ALA A 87 -6.80 2.57 -0.67
CA ALA A 87 -6.91 3.41 0.51
C ALA A 87 -7.70 4.71 0.26
N MET A 88 -7.59 5.25 -0.95
CA MET A 88 -8.34 6.44 -1.39
C MET A 88 -9.75 6.13 -1.93
N GLY A 89 -10.13 4.84 -1.99
CA GLY A 89 -11.37 4.41 -2.59
C GLY A 89 -11.41 4.63 -4.11
N ALA A 90 -10.26 4.75 -4.77
CA ALA A 90 -10.17 5.03 -6.19
C ALA A 90 -10.23 3.75 -7.04
N GLU A 91 -10.64 3.91 -8.27
CA GLU A 91 -10.65 2.88 -9.30
C GLU A 91 -9.45 3.08 -10.21
N PRO A 92 -8.54 2.09 -10.40
CA PRO A 92 -7.38 2.22 -11.25
C PRO A 92 -7.77 2.58 -12.70
N LEU A 93 -6.97 3.43 -13.34
CA LEU A 93 -7.17 3.86 -14.72
C LEU A 93 -5.93 3.59 -15.57
N ALA A 94 -4.79 4.15 -15.18
CA ALA A 94 -3.55 4.08 -15.94
C ALA A 94 -2.34 4.05 -15.03
N CYS A 95 -1.21 3.58 -15.54
CA CYS A 95 0.08 3.69 -14.89
C CYS A 95 1.21 3.93 -15.88
N THR A 96 2.34 4.44 -15.37
CA THR A 96 3.63 4.46 -16.05
C THR A 96 4.64 3.65 -15.27
N LEU A 97 5.60 3.01 -15.95
CA LEU A 97 6.68 2.22 -15.35
C LEU A 97 8.03 2.81 -15.74
N SER A 98 8.80 3.28 -14.77
CA SER A 98 10.21 3.66 -14.96
C SER A 98 11.10 2.57 -14.37
N MET A 99 12.11 2.14 -15.14
CA MET A 99 13.00 1.04 -14.79
C MET A 99 14.46 1.46 -14.88
N ALA A 100 15.22 1.21 -13.83
CA ALA A 100 16.68 1.21 -13.88
C ALA A 100 17.15 -0.24 -13.73
N ILE A 101 17.64 -0.85 -14.82
CA ILE A 101 17.94 -2.27 -14.92
C ILE A 101 19.35 -2.52 -15.44
N ARG A 102 19.98 -3.62 -15.05
CA ARG A 102 21.34 -3.97 -15.48
C ARG A 102 21.41 -4.16 -16.97
N ARG A 103 22.45 -3.60 -17.59
CA ARG A 103 22.69 -3.71 -19.05
C ARG A 103 22.80 -5.16 -19.50
N SER A 104 23.31 -6.06 -18.66
CA SER A 104 23.37 -7.50 -18.93
C SER A 104 22.00 -8.12 -19.23
N ARG A 105 20.90 -7.57 -18.71
CA ARG A 105 19.54 -8.09 -18.98
C ARG A 105 19.01 -7.71 -20.37
N VAL A 106 19.48 -6.61 -20.94
CA VAL A 106 18.89 -6.00 -22.17
C VAL A 106 19.87 -5.99 -23.35
N GLY A 107 21.17 -6.00 -23.07
CA GLY A 107 22.22 -5.86 -24.08
C GLY A 107 22.21 -6.97 -25.14
N PRO A 108 22.95 -6.77 -26.24
CA PRO A 108 23.04 -7.76 -27.32
C PRO A 108 23.60 -9.12 -26.84
N ASN A 109 24.33 -9.12 -25.73
CA ASN A 109 24.90 -10.29 -25.09
C ASN A 109 24.01 -10.85 -23.95
N ALA A 110 22.80 -10.31 -23.74
CA ALA A 110 21.89 -10.81 -22.71
C ALA A 110 21.64 -12.30 -22.88
N SER A 111 21.73 -13.05 -21.80
CA SER A 111 21.46 -14.50 -21.81
C SER A 111 19.97 -14.77 -22.11
N ALA A 112 19.66 -16.01 -22.49
CA ALA A 112 18.26 -16.44 -22.61
C ALA A 112 17.51 -16.33 -21.29
N GLN A 113 18.22 -16.53 -20.16
CA GLN A 113 17.67 -16.41 -18.81
C GLN A 113 17.32 -14.96 -18.49
N ASP A 114 18.19 -13.99 -18.78
CA ASP A 114 17.95 -12.57 -18.56
C ASP A 114 16.77 -12.04 -19.39
N ARG A 115 16.71 -12.44 -20.66
CA ARG A 115 15.55 -12.09 -21.51
C ARG A 115 14.25 -12.69 -20.98
N ASN A 116 14.28 -13.94 -20.50
CA ASN A 116 13.11 -14.59 -19.90
C ASN A 116 12.71 -13.91 -18.60
N TRP A 117 13.66 -13.42 -17.80
CA TRP A 117 13.39 -12.69 -16.57
C TRP A 117 12.53 -11.45 -16.83
N LEU A 118 12.91 -10.64 -17.84
CA LEU A 118 12.12 -9.44 -18.22
C LEU A 118 10.74 -9.81 -18.78
N VAL A 119 10.64 -10.88 -19.54
CA VAL A 119 9.33 -11.36 -20.04
C VAL A 119 8.42 -11.74 -18.89
N GLN A 120 8.94 -12.43 -17.87
CA GLN A 120 8.15 -12.82 -16.71
C GLN A 120 7.75 -11.62 -15.85
N LEU A 121 8.66 -10.65 -15.64
CA LEU A 121 8.34 -9.41 -14.95
C LEU A 121 7.20 -8.65 -15.66
N ALA A 122 7.32 -8.47 -16.98
CA ALA A 122 6.27 -7.84 -17.79
C ALA A 122 4.94 -8.60 -17.70
N GLN A 123 4.99 -9.94 -17.69
CA GLN A 123 3.79 -10.78 -17.58
C GLN A 123 3.10 -10.60 -16.23
N GLY A 124 3.85 -10.58 -15.12
CA GLY A 124 3.27 -10.36 -13.79
C GLY A 124 2.56 -9.02 -13.66
N LEU A 125 3.17 -7.97 -14.19
CA LEU A 125 2.58 -6.64 -14.24
C LEU A 125 1.32 -6.60 -15.11
N GLN A 126 1.37 -7.20 -16.30
CA GLN A 126 0.24 -7.24 -17.23
C GLN A 126 -0.94 -8.06 -16.69
N ASP A 127 -0.67 -9.20 -16.03
CA ASP A 127 -1.72 -10.02 -15.43
C ASP A 127 -2.52 -9.21 -14.39
N LEU A 128 -1.84 -8.46 -13.51
CA LEU A 128 -2.52 -7.60 -12.53
C LEU A 128 -3.17 -6.38 -13.19
N ALA A 129 -2.52 -5.77 -14.18
CA ALA A 129 -3.07 -4.65 -14.94
C ALA A 129 -4.41 -5.03 -15.61
N ALA A 130 -4.49 -6.23 -16.18
CA ALA A 130 -5.74 -6.75 -16.76
C ALA A 130 -6.82 -7.00 -15.70
N GLN A 131 -6.45 -7.54 -14.52
CA GLN A 131 -7.39 -7.80 -13.42
C GLN A 131 -7.95 -6.52 -12.81
N THR A 132 -7.12 -5.49 -12.67
CA THR A 132 -7.48 -4.21 -12.02
C THR A 132 -8.04 -3.18 -12.99
N GLY A 133 -7.90 -3.39 -14.31
CA GLY A 133 -8.23 -2.41 -15.34
C GLY A 133 -7.25 -1.23 -15.41
N CYS A 134 -6.08 -1.35 -14.76
CA CYS A 134 -5.02 -0.35 -14.80
C CYS A 134 -4.19 -0.51 -16.10
N THR A 135 -4.21 0.48 -16.99
CA THR A 135 -3.51 0.41 -18.27
C THR A 135 -2.10 0.98 -18.17
N LEU A 136 -1.06 0.21 -18.53
CA LEU A 136 0.28 0.75 -18.68
C LEU A 136 0.34 1.62 -19.95
N VAL A 137 0.57 2.92 -19.78
CA VAL A 137 0.47 3.90 -20.89
C VAL A 137 1.80 4.56 -21.26
N GLY A 138 2.85 4.33 -20.49
CA GLY A 138 4.17 4.92 -20.74
C GLY A 138 5.20 4.48 -19.69
N GLY A 139 6.37 5.07 -19.76
CA GLY A 139 7.46 4.81 -18.80
C GLY A 139 8.81 5.24 -19.37
N ASP A 140 9.86 4.82 -18.68
CA ASP A 140 11.26 5.10 -19.05
C ASP A 140 12.13 3.91 -18.68
N THR A 141 13.28 3.75 -19.36
CA THR A 141 14.22 2.67 -19.08
C THR A 141 15.65 3.17 -19.11
N VAL A 142 16.40 2.94 -18.04
CA VAL A 142 17.81 3.30 -17.91
C VAL A 142 18.66 2.06 -17.67
N GLY A 143 19.79 1.96 -18.36
CA GLY A 143 20.76 0.87 -18.18
C GLY A 143 21.73 1.16 -17.05
N LEU A 144 21.83 0.26 -16.07
CA LEU A 144 22.78 0.28 -14.96
C LEU A 144 24.01 -0.60 -15.25
N ASP A 145 25.10 -0.36 -14.51
CA ASP A 145 26.20 -1.31 -14.42
C ASP A 145 25.77 -2.53 -13.57
N ASP A 146 26.42 -3.69 -13.80
CA ASP A 146 25.92 -4.97 -13.28
C ASP A 146 26.06 -5.14 -11.75
N ASP A 147 26.82 -4.28 -11.08
CA ASP A 147 27.00 -4.24 -9.62
C ASP A 147 26.01 -3.30 -8.89
N GLN A 148 25.17 -2.59 -9.64
CA GLN A 148 24.19 -1.66 -9.08
C GLN A 148 22.85 -2.33 -8.78
N PRO A 149 22.15 -1.91 -7.72
CA PRO A 149 20.82 -2.41 -7.42
C PRO A 149 19.80 -1.93 -8.45
N GLU A 150 18.97 -2.85 -8.95
CA GLU A 150 17.88 -2.50 -9.85
C GLU A 150 16.75 -1.78 -9.11
N SER A 151 16.10 -0.85 -9.79
CA SER A 151 14.99 -0.11 -9.22
C SER A 151 13.86 0.10 -10.24
N PHE A 152 12.64 0.10 -9.71
CA PHE A 152 11.41 0.22 -10.49
C PHE A 152 10.49 1.22 -9.81
N SER A 153 9.99 2.19 -10.57
CA SER A 153 8.97 3.11 -10.09
C SER A 153 7.72 3.01 -10.95
N ILE A 154 6.58 2.84 -10.29
CA ILE A 154 5.28 2.99 -10.94
C ILE A 154 4.62 4.26 -10.42
N ALA A 155 4.14 5.08 -11.36
CA ALA A 155 3.20 6.14 -11.06
C ALA A 155 1.82 5.69 -11.55
N VAL A 156 0.83 5.65 -10.65
CA VAL A 156 -0.51 5.16 -10.91
C VAL A 156 -1.53 6.30 -10.88
N ILE A 157 -2.49 6.24 -11.81
CA ILE A 157 -3.61 7.16 -11.90
C ILE A 157 -4.89 6.36 -11.69
N GLY A 158 -5.72 6.81 -10.77
CA GLY A 158 -7.06 6.30 -10.55
C GLY A 158 -8.11 7.38 -10.67
N THR A 159 -9.38 6.98 -10.60
CA THR A 159 -10.53 7.88 -10.59
C THR A 159 -11.42 7.61 -9.39
N VAL A 160 -12.05 8.66 -8.90
CA VAL A 160 -13.02 8.59 -7.81
C VAL A 160 -14.15 9.58 -8.11
N PRO A 161 -15.40 9.31 -7.74
CA PRO A 161 -16.47 10.32 -7.85
C PRO A 161 -16.09 11.58 -7.05
N LEU A 162 -16.43 12.74 -7.60
CA LEU A 162 -16.08 14.04 -7.04
C LEU A 162 -16.49 14.13 -5.55
N GLY A 163 -15.51 14.43 -4.69
CA GLY A 163 -15.71 14.56 -3.24
C GLY A 163 -15.85 13.25 -2.47
N GLN A 164 -15.67 12.08 -3.11
CA GLN A 164 -15.78 10.77 -2.45
C GLN A 164 -14.43 10.08 -2.17
N ALA A 165 -13.32 10.75 -2.43
CA ALA A 165 -12.01 10.21 -2.04
C ALA A 165 -11.95 10.04 -0.52
N ILE A 166 -11.61 8.83 -0.07
CA ILE A 166 -11.36 8.56 1.34
C ILE A 166 -10.00 9.14 1.70
N ARG A 167 -9.91 9.88 2.80
CA ARG A 167 -8.69 10.58 3.16
C ARG A 167 -8.18 10.08 4.51
N ARG A 168 -6.86 10.08 4.70
CA ARG A 168 -6.26 9.72 6.00
C ARG A 168 -6.52 10.73 7.11
N ASP A 169 -6.93 11.96 6.78
CA ASP A 169 -7.23 13.02 7.76
C ASP A 169 -8.70 13.06 8.21
N GLY A 170 -9.48 12.02 7.90
CA GLY A 170 -10.93 11.98 8.12
C GLY A 170 -11.41 11.50 9.48
N LEU A 171 -10.53 11.03 10.39
CA LEU A 171 -10.92 10.48 11.69
C LEU A 171 -11.85 11.42 12.47
N GLN A 172 -12.84 10.83 13.12
CA GLN A 172 -13.77 11.51 14.00
C GLN A 172 -13.81 10.84 15.38
N PRO A 173 -13.99 11.59 16.48
CA PRO A 173 -14.23 10.98 17.80
C PRO A 173 -15.44 10.04 17.78
N GLY A 174 -15.27 8.84 18.32
CA GLY A 174 -16.28 7.80 18.33
C GLY A 174 -16.23 6.83 17.16
N ASP A 175 -15.33 7.05 16.18
CA ASP A 175 -15.10 6.09 15.11
C ASP A 175 -14.52 4.78 15.68
N GLN A 176 -14.90 3.68 15.07
CA GLN A 176 -14.28 2.38 15.23
C GLN A 176 -13.15 2.20 14.21
N ILE A 177 -12.02 1.64 14.64
CA ILE A 177 -10.87 1.34 13.79
C ILE A 177 -10.91 -0.13 13.39
N TRP A 178 -10.84 -0.38 12.11
CA TRP A 178 -10.91 -1.69 11.49
C TRP A 178 -9.68 -2.00 10.67
N ILE A 179 -9.33 -3.28 10.58
CA ILE A 179 -8.30 -3.78 9.67
C ILE A 179 -8.88 -4.88 8.79
N SER A 180 -8.53 -4.87 7.51
CA SER A 180 -8.89 -5.93 6.57
C SER A 180 -7.89 -7.09 6.63
N GLY A 181 -8.33 -8.29 6.25
CA GLY A 181 -7.51 -9.47 5.98
C GLY A 181 -6.67 -9.93 7.16
N GLN A 182 -5.39 -10.15 6.92
CA GLN A 182 -4.44 -10.74 7.87
C GLN A 182 -3.13 -9.96 7.90
N LEU A 183 -2.43 -9.96 9.04
CA LEU A 183 -1.18 -9.25 9.27
C LEU A 183 -0.09 -10.18 9.79
N GLY A 184 1.17 -9.85 9.49
CA GLY A 184 2.36 -10.47 10.07
C GLY A 184 3.18 -11.33 9.12
N ASP A 185 2.74 -11.51 7.86
CA ASP A 185 3.51 -12.27 6.88
C ASP A 185 4.69 -11.49 6.31
N GLY A 186 4.55 -10.18 6.09
CA GLY A 186 5.60 -9.34 5.53
C GLY A 186 6.87 -9.35 6.39
N ALA A 187 6.77 -8.92 7.65
CA ALA A 187 7.90 -8.89 8.56
C ALA A 187 8.48 -10.29 8.84
N TRP A 188 7.63 -11.32 8.92
CA TRP A 188 8.09 -12.68 9.10
C TRP A 188 8.94 -13.17 7.92
N ALA A 189 8.46 -12.96 6.69
CA ALA A 189 9.15 -13.35 5.46
C ALA A 189 10.48 -12.60 5.28
N VAL A 190 10.48 -11.29 5.54
CA VAL A 190 11.70 -10.46 5.47
C VAL A 190 12.73 -10.92 6.51
N ARG A 191 12.31 -11.12 7.77
CA ARG A 191 13.21 -11.55 8.86
C ARG A 191 13.86 -12.90 8.57
N HIS A 192 13.13 -13.84 7.98
CA HIS A 192 13.63 -15.19 7.70
C HIS A 192 14.20 -15.34 6.29
N ARG A 193 14.16 -14.29 5.46
CA ARG A 193 14.60 -14.27 4.06
C ARG A 193 13.99 -15.41 3.25
N VAL A 194 12.68 -15.60 3.40
CA VAL A 194 11.93 -16.66 2.70
C VAL A 194 10.92 -16.06 1.72
N ALA A 195 10.72 -16.76 0.60
CA ALA A 195 9.62 -16.44 -0.29
C ALA A 195 8.29 -16.65 0.45
N ASN A 196 7.41 -15.67 0.38
CA ASN A 196 6.09 -15.72 0.97
C ASN A 196 5.05 -15.25 -0.04
N GLN A 197 3.91 -15.95 -0.10
CA GLN A 197 2.85 -15.64 -1.05
C GLN A 197 2.35 -14.19 -0.87
N ARG A 198 2.10 -13.74 0.35
CA ARG A 198 1.56 -12.41 0.59
C ARG A 198 2.59 -11.30 0.35
N LEU A 199 3.86 -11.52 0.75
CA LEU A 199 4.95 -10.57 0.48
C LEU A 199 5.18 -10.36 -1.02
N ASN A 200 5.15 -11.46 -1.80
CA ASN A 200 5.50 -11.44 -3.22
C ASN A 200 4.30 -11.18 -4.14
N TRP A 201 3.09 -11.50 -3.68
CA TRP A 201 1.83 -11.38 -4.42
C TRP A 201 0.79 -10.62 -3.58
N PRO A 202 1.06 -9.36 -3.17
CA PRO A 202 0.08 -8.60 -2.41
C PRO A 202 -1.20 -8.38 -3.24
N GLU A 203 -2.34 -8.46 -2.55
CA GLU A 203 -3.66 -8.22 -3.15
C GLU A 203 -4.15 -6.84 -2.77
N PRO A 204 -4.13 -5.84 -3.67
CA PRO A 204 -4.66 -4.52 -3.36
C PRO A 204 -6.17 -4.59 -3.10
N ARG A 205 -6.62 -4.03 -1.99
CA ARG A 205 -8.02 -4.12 -1.53
C ARG A 205 -8.95 -3.13 -2.24
N LEU A 206 -8.85 -3.06 -3.58
CA LEU A 206 -9.58 -2.11 -4.43
C LEU A 206 -11.11 -2.20 -4.24
N ALA A 207 -11.66 -3.41 -4.24
CA ALA A 207 -13.10 -3.60 -4.06
C ALA A 207 -13.57 -3.11 -2.68
N LEU A 208 -12.79 -3.37 -1.62
CA LEU A 208 -13.07 -2.86 -0.29
C LEU A 208 -12.99 -1.33 -0.27
N GLY A 209 -11.89 -0.74 -0.77
CA GLY A 209 -11.73 0.71 -0.81
C GLY A 209 -12.89 1.41 -1.50
N GLN A 210 -13.31 0.91 -2.66
CA GLN A 210 -14.45 1.47 -3.40
C GLN A 210 -15.77 1.36 -2.62
N ALA A 211 -16.00 0.23 -1.96
CA ALA A 211 -17.21 0.01 -1.16
C ALA A 211 -17.23 0.82 0.15
N LEU A 212 -16.07 1.24 0.65
CA LEU A 212 -15.95 2.10 1.83
C LEU A 212 -16.28 3.58 1.55
N ARG A 213 -16.44 4.01 0.28
CA ARG A 213 -16.85 5.38 -0.05
C ARG A 213 -18.16 5.76 0.61
N GLY A 214 -18.18 6.88 1.31
CA GLY A 214 -19.35 7.34 2.06
C GLY A 214 -19.66 6.55 3.35
N LEU A 215 -18.97 5.45 3.61
CA LEU A 215 -19.05 4.66 4.83
C LEU A 215 -17.90 4.94 5.79
N ALA A 216 -16.67 4.89 5.29
CA ALA A 216 -15.48 5.18 6.08
C ALA A 216 -15.19 6.68 6.12
N HIS A 217 -14.81 7.19 7.29
CA HIS A 217 -14.36 8.57 7.48
C HIS A 217 -12.88 8.72 7.10
N ALA A 218 -12.05 7.72 7.37
CA ALA A 218 -10.63 7.71 7.03
C ALA A 218 -10.18 6.32 6.63
N ALA A 219 -9.15 6.25 5.78
CA ALA A 219 -8.46 5.00 5.46
C ALA A 219 -6.98 5.26 5.13
N ILE A 220 -6.18 4.22 5.30
CA ILE A 220 -4.78 4.13 4.92
C ILE A 220 -4.48 2.64 4.64
N ASP A 221 -3.58 2.35 3.71
CA ASP A 221 -3.07 0.99 3.56
C ASP A 221 -1.90 0.73 4.53
N VAL A 222 -1.59 -0.53 4.77
CA VAL A 222 -0.55 -0.95 5.71
C VAL A 222 0.71 -1.33 4.93
N SER A 223 1.59 -0.36 4.71
CA SER A 223 2.87 -0.52 4.03
C SER A 223 4.05 -0.58 4.99
N ASP A 224 4.14 0.34 5.95
CA ASP A 224 5.24 0.42 6.94
C ASP A 224 4.93 -0.29 8.26
N GLY A 225 3.72 -0.78 8.40
CA GLY A 225 3.21 -1.45 9.59
C GLY A 225 2.07 -0.71 10.27
N LEU A 226 1.08 -1.47 10.75
CA LEU A 226 -0.15 -0.92 11.34
C LEU A 226 0.11 0.15 12.41
N SER A 227 1.13 -0.05 13.26
CA SER A 227 1.47 0.92 14.31
C SER A 227 1.88 2.29 13.75
N SER A 228 2.63 2.33 12.65
CA SER A 228 3.02 3.56 11.95
C SER A 228 1.83 4.22 11.28
N GLU A 229 1.01 3.43 10.59
CA GLU A 229 -0.15 3.94 9.87
C GLU A 229 -1.20 4.55 10.80
N LEU A 230 -1.40 3.99 11.98
CA LEU A 230 -2.27 4.57 13.01
C LEU A 230 -1.76 5.94 13.48
N VAL A 231 -0.45 6.11 13.62
CA VAL A 231 0.15 7.41 13.95
C VAL A 231 -0.08 8.41 12.81
N HIS A 232 0.06 8.00 11.56
CA HIS A 232 -0.20 8.84 10.39
C HIS A 232 -1.66 9.29 10.31
N LEU A 233 -2.63 8.38 10.53
CA LEU A 233 -4.05 8.70 10.59
C LEU A 233 -4.36 9.72 11.70
N ALA A 234 -3.84 9.46 12.92
CA ALA A 234 -4.05 10.33 14.06
C ALA A 234 -3.45 11.73 13.83
N ALA A 235 -2.21 11.81 13.35
CA ALA A 235 -1.51 13.07 13.10
C ALA A 235 -2.18 13.91 11.99
N ALA A 236 -2.58 13.28 10.89
CA ALA A 236 -3.26 13.95 9.79
C ALA A 236 -4.60 14.52 10.24
N SER A 237 -5.40 13.72 10.95
CA SER A 237 -6.73 14.12 11.42
C SER A 237 -6.66 15.18 12.51
N ALA A 238 -5.69 15.10 13.43
CA ALA A 238 -5.48 16.11 14.46
C ALA A 238 -5.14 17.46 13.86
N ARG A 239 -4.30 17.51 12.81
CA ARG A 239 -4.00 18.76 12.07
C ARG A 239 -5.26 19.36 11.45
N ARG A 240 -6.09 18.52 10.78
CA ARG A 240 -7.33 19.00 10.16
C ARG A 240 -8.35 19.53 11.17
N LEU A 241 -8.51 18.82 12.30
CA LEU A 241 -9.51 19.15 13.31
C LEU A 241 -9.04 20.27 14.26
N GLY A 242 -7.74 20.59 14.30
CA GLY A 242 -7.17 21.52 15.29
C GLY A 242 -7.24 21.00 16.73
N GLN A 243 -7.45 19.69 16.93
CA GLN A 243 -7.53 19.06 18.24
C GLN A 243 -6.78 17.72 18.26
N ARG A 244 -6.29 17.33 19.44
CA ARG A 244 -5.63 16.02 19.62
C ARG A 244 -6.65 14.89 19.63
N LEU A 245 -6.31 13.79 18.98
CA LEU A 245 -7.03 12.53 19.02
C LEU A 245 -6.16 11.46 19.68
N ALA A 246 -6.78 10.53 20.39
CA ALA A 246 -6.16 9.30 20.87
C ALA A 246 -6.81 8.11 20.15
N LEU A 247 -5.99 7.21 19.60
CA LEU A 247 -6.42 5.93 19.10
C LEU A 247 -6.21 4.90 20.21
N ARG A 248 -7.31 4.31 20.67
CA ARG A 248 -7.32 3.24 21.68
C ARG A 248 -7.36 1.91 20.97
N MET A 249 -6.28 1.16 20.98
CA MET A 249 -6.11 -0.06 20.21
C MET A 249 -6.07 -1.27 21.14
N GLU A 250 -6.92 -2.25 20.90
CA GLU A 250 -6.93 -3.52 21.64
C GLU A 250 -5.93 -4.49 21.01
N LEU A 251 -4.77 -4.69 21.63
CA LEU A 251 -3.70 -5.52 21.06
C LEU A 251 -4.18 -6.94 20.74
N LEU A 252 -4.91 -7.57 21.66
CA LEU A 252 -5.36 -8.95 21.50
C LEU A 252 -6.49 -9.13 20.47
N SER A 253 -7.17 -8.05 20.04
CA SER A 253 -8.11 -8.17 18.93
C SER A 253 -7.42 -8.56 17.61
N LEU A 254 -6.11 -8.26 17.47
CA LEU A 254 -5.32 -8.70 16.33
C LEU A 254 -5.14 -10.23 16.25
N ALA A 255 -5.43 -10.99 17.31
CA ALA A 255 -5.40 -12.45 17.27
C ALA A 255 -6.35 -13.03 16.21
N GLY A 256 -7.44 -12.30 15.87
CA GLY A 256 -8.39 -12.69 14.83
C GLY A 256 -7.90 -12.45 13.39
N CYS A 257 -6.82 -11.69 13.21
CA CYS A 257 -6.26 -11.36 11.91
C CYS A 257 -4.76 -11.70 11.77
N LEU A 258 -4.24 -12.60 12.60
CA LEU A 258 -2.87 -13.10 12.44
C LEU A 258 -2.73 -13.86 11.13
N SER A 259 -1.61 -13.67 10.46
CA SER A 259 -1.24 -14.48 9.30
C SER A 259 -1.12 -15.96 9.66
N PRO A 260 -1.27 -16.88 8.70
CA PRO A 260 -1.12 -18.31 8.94
C PRO A 260 0.23 -18.66 9.59
N GLY A 261 1.31 -18.01 9.17
CA GLY A 261 2.64 -18.23 9.72
C GLY A 261 2.74 -17.87 11.21
N LEU A 262 2.22 -16.71 11.61
CA LEU A 262 2.19 -16.31 13.03
C LEU A 262 1.23 -17.19 13.85
N ALA A 263 0.07 -17.53 13.30
CA ALA A 263 -0.88 -18.39 13.98
C ALA A 263 -0.31 -19.80 14.24
N GLU A 264 0.45 -20.35 13.29
CA GLU A 264 1.14 -21.63 13.45
C GLU A 264 2.21 -21.60 14.56
N GLN A 265 3.00 -20.52 14.63
CA GLN A 265 3.99 -20.35 15.71
C GLN A 265 3.33 -20.26 17.09
N VAL A 266 2.18 -19.60 17.19
CA VAL A 266 1.39 -19.60 18.43
C VAL A 266 0.92 -21.01 18.79
N GLN A 267 0.40 -21.77 17.83
CA GLN A 267 -0.05 -23.15 18.04
C GLN A 267 1.09 -24.08 18.49
N ARG A 268 2.31 -23.87 17.98
CA ARG A 268 3.50 -24.62 18.38
C ARG A 268 4.07 -24.18 19.73
N GLY A 269 3.54 -23.11 20.33
CA GLY A 269 4.06 -22.55 21.59
C GLY A 269 5.40 -21.81 21.42
N GLU A 270 5.81 -21.48 20.19
CA GLU A 270 7.01 -20.72 19.88
C GLU A 270 6.84 -19.22 20.19
N LEU A 271 5.62 -18.71 20.03
CA LEU A 271 5.21 -17.36 20.39
C LEU A 271 3.98 -17.39 21.29
N SER A 272 3.91 -16.46 22.26
CA SER A 272 2.64 -16.15 22.89
C SER A 272 1.71 -15.40 21.93
N VAL A 273 0.40 -15.43 22.15
CA VAL A 273 -0.58 -14.64 21.37
C VAL A 273 -0.23 -13.16 21.37
N GLU A 274 0.17 -12.61 22.53
CA GLU A 274 0.58 -11.21 22.65
C GLU A 274 1.79 -10.89 21.78
N GLN A 275 2.82 -11.76 21.80
CA GLN A 275 4.00 -11.57 20.94
C GLN A 275 3.67 -11.60 19.47
N ALA A 276 2.79 -12.53 19.03
CA ALA A 276 2.33 -12.60 17.66
C ALA A 276 1.54 -11.35 17.25
N CYS A 277 0.64 -10.86 18.11
CA CYS A 277 -0.10 -9.62 17.87
C CYS A 277 0.83 -8.39 17.77
N ARG A 278 1.87 -8.31 18.58
CA ARG A 278 2.88 -7.24 18.51
C ARG A 278 3.65 -7.28 17.20
N LEU A 279 4.07 -8.46 16.75
CA LEU A 279 4.73 -8.65 15.46
C LEU A 279 3.80 -8.23 14.31
N ALA A 280 2.54 -8.68 14.33
CA ALA A 280 1.54 -8.32 13.33
C ALA A 280 1.31 -6.80 13.27
N ALA A 281 1.23 -6.11 14.42
CA ALA A 281 1.06 -4.67 14.48
C ALA A 281 2.26 -3.86 13.95
N SER A 282 3.46 -4.46 13.97
CA SER A 282 4.70 -3.82 13.51
C SER A 282 5.13 -4.30 12.11
N SER A 283 4.38 -5.22 11.49
CA SER A 283 4.71 -5.81 10.20
C SER A 283 4.38 -4.85 9.06
N GLY A 284 5.37 -4.51 8.24
CA GLY A 284 5.20 -3.83 6.96
C GLY A 284 4.95 -4.80 5.80
N ASP A 285 4.80 -4.26 4.59
CA ASP A 285 4.53 -5.01 3.35
C ASP A 285 3.22 -5.84 3.39
N GLU A 286 2.21 -5.42 4.16
CA GLU A 286 0.96 -6.16 4.32
C GLU A 286 -0.10 -5.78 3.26
N TYR A 287 -0.14 -4.52 2.85
CA TYR A 287 -1.07 -3.96 1.84
C TYR A 287 -2.55 -4.27 2.11
N GLU A 288 -2.90 -4.39 3.40
CA GLU A 288 -4.27 -4.40 3.89
C GLU A 288 -4.75 -2.97 4.15
N LEU A 289 -6.07 -2.75 4.28
CA LEU A 289 -6.63 -1.44 4.61
C LEU A 289 -6.93 -1.33 6.10
N CYS A 290 -6.34 -0.33 6.76
CA CYS A 290 -6.77 0.17 8.04
C CYS A 290 -7.73 1.34 7.82
N PHE A 291 -8.94 1.28 8.36
CA PHE A 291 -9.94 2.31 8.14
C PHE A 291 -10.78 2.60 9.39
N ALA A 292 -11.34 3.80 9.42
CA ALA A 292 -12.21 4.26 10.50
C ALA A 292 -13.62 4.46 9.97
N ALA A 293 -14.59 3.93 10.70
CA ALA A 293 -16.01 4.10 10.39
C ALA A 293 -16.83 4.43 11.64
N PRO A 294 -17.95 5.17 11.52
CA PRO A 294 -18.79 5.49 12.65
C PRO A 294 -19.35 4.19 13.29
N THR A 295 -19.47 4.19 14.62
CA THR A 295 -20.01 3.03 15.37
C THR A 295 -21.37 2.57 14.83
N ALA A 296 -22.20 3.48 14.35
CA ALA A 296 -23.49 3.18 13.74
C ALA A 296 -23.39 2.39 12.43
N ALA A 297 -22.24 2.39 11.77
CA ALA A 297 -22.00 1.66 10.52
C ALA A 297 -21.47 0.24 10.73
N ARG A 298 -21.33 -0.22 12.00
CA ARG A 298 -20.72 -1.51 12.33
C ARG A 298 -21.32 -2.68 11.54
N ASP A 299 -22.64 -2.78 11.50
CA ASP A 299 -23.30 -3.89 10.80
C ASP A 299 -23.06 -3.85 9.29
N GLN A 300 -23.06 -2.65 8.69
CA GLN A 300 -22.74 -2.44 7.29
C GLN A 300 -21.27 -2.84 6.96
N VAL A 301 -20.32 -2.55 7.86
CA VAL A 301 -18.92 -2.98 7.71
C VAL A 301 -18.84 -4.51 7.74
N LEU A 302 -19.53 -5.18 8.66
CA LEU A 302 -19.53 -6.64 8.75
C LEU A 302 -20.20 -7.30 7.53
N GLU A 303 -21.32 -6.77 7.07
CA GLU A 303 -22.00 -7.22 5.85
C GLU A 303 -21.10 -7.04 4.60
N LEU A 304 -20.36 -5.92 4.53
CA LEU A 304 -19.40 -5.67 3.46
C LEU A 304 -18.27 -6.73 3.46
N GLY A 305 -17.72 -7.05 4.63
CA GLY A 305 -16.72 -8.11 4.76
C GLY A 305 -17.24 -9.46 4.27
N GLN A 306 -18.47 -9.82 4.63
CA GLN A 306 -19.13 -11.05 4.16
C GLN A 306 -19.34 -11.04 2.64
N ALA A 307 -19.81 -9.93 2.08
CA ALA A 307 -20.06 -9.80 0.65
C ALA A 307 -18.78 -9.91 -0.20
N LEU A 308 -17.66 -9.43 0.34
CA LEU A 308 -16.34 -9.49 -0.32
C LEU A 308 -15.57 -10.79 0.00
N GLY A 309 -16.06 -11.64 0.90
CA GLY A 309 -15.31 -12.80 1.40
C GLY A 309 -14.02 -12.41 2.12
N LEU A 310 -13.97 -11.21 2.71
CA LEU A 310 -12.79 -10.63 3.36
C LEU A 310 -13.06 -10.42 4.85
N ALA A 311 -12.19 -10.93 5.70
CA ALA A 311 -12.27 -10.67 7.13
C ALA A 311 -12.04 -9.19 7.42
N LEU A 312 -12.93 -8.56 8.19
CA LEU A 312 -12.78 -7.21 8.70
C LEU A 312 -12.79 -7.28 10.23
N THR A 313 -11.68 -6.91 10.85
CA THR A 313 -11.48 -7.04 12.30
C THR A 313 -11.54 -5.67 12.95
N LEU A 314 -12.41 -5.51 13.94
CA LEU A 314 -12.43 -4.32 14.81
C LEU A 314 -11.26 -4.38 15.77
N ILE A 315 -10.40 -3.36 15.77
CA ILE A 315 -9.15 -3.34 16.53
C ILE A 315 -9.02 -2.17 17.52
N GLY A 316 -9.98 -1.24 17.51
CA GLY A 316 -9.93 -0.09 18.42
C GLY A 316 -10.94 0.99 18.09
N TRP A 317 -10.76 2.15 18.69
CA TRP A 317 -11.63 3.32 18.50
C TRP A 317 -10.89 4.64 18.68
N VAL A 318 -11.52 5.73 18.25
CA VAL A 318 -11.00 7.09 18.29
C VAL A 318 -11.61 7.85 19.46
N GLU A 319 -10.78 8.41 20.33
CA GLU A 319 -11.19 9.30 21.42
C GLU A 319 -10.66 10.73 21.26
N PRO A 320 -11.42 11.75 21.68
CA PRO A 320 -10.85 13.08 21.83
C PRO A 320 -9.90 13.10 23.04
N VAL A 321 -8.71 13.68 22.89
CA VAL A 321 -7.86 13.94 24.06
C VAL A 321 -8.46 15.11 24.84
N ARG A 322 -8.97 14.83 26.05
CA ARG A 322 -9.41 15.89 26.98
C ARG A 322 -8.18 16.70 27.41
N THR A 323 -8.10 17.93 26.97
CA THR A 323 -7.21 18.92 27.58
C THR A 323 -7.88 19.38 28.86
N ASP A 324 -7.53 18.81 30.00
CA ASP A 324 -7.82 19.43 31.27
C ASP A 324 -7.21 20.83 31.22
N HIS A 325 -7.98 21.85 31.59
CA HIS A 325 -7.65 23.28 31.50
C HIS A 325 -6.40 23.63 32.29
N ALA A 326 -5.22 23.34 31.74
CA ALA A 326 -3.97 23.95 32.18
C ALA A 326 -2.95 23.94 31.03
N SER A 327 -2.84 25.11 30.35
CA SER A 327 -1.64 25.56 29.66
C SER A 327 -1.14 24.75 28.47
N GLN A 328 -1.52 25.19 27.25
CA GLN A 328 -0.50 25.59 26.27
C GLN A 328 -1.16 26.25 25.05
N GLN A 329 -1.09 27.56 25.00
CA GLN A 329 -1.23 28.34 23.77
C GLN A 329 -0.21 27.79 22.76
N ILE A 330 -0.71 27.37 21.61
CA ILE A 330 0.13 27.09 20.44
C ILE A 330 0.73 28.40 20.01
N GLN A 331 1.97 28.68 20.40
CA GLN A 331 2.76 29.72 19.76
C GLN A 331 3.09 29.26 18.35
N THR A 332 2.56 29.95 17.36
CA THR A 332 2.98 29.86 15.97
C THR A 332 4.39 30.45 15.86
N THR A 333 5.40 29.61 16.06
CA THR A 333 6.78 29.95 15.67
C THR A 333 7.13 29.15 14.44
N ASN A 334 7.65 29.84 13.43
CA ASN A 334 8.16 29.31 12.14
C ASN A 334 9.46 28.49 12.28
N SER A 335 9.61 27.69 13.30
CA SER A 335 10.70 26.71 13.42
C SER A 335 10.15 25.32 13.11
N ILE A 336 10.79 24.65 12.16
CA ILE A 336 10.57 23.22 11.88
C ILE A 336 11.18 22.45 13.05
N GLU A 337 10.49 22.41 14.18
CA GLU A 337 10.81 21.46 15.24
C GLU A 337 10.23 20.08 14.84
N PRO A 338 10.93 18.97 15.17
CA PRO A 338 10.44 17.64 14.91
C PRO A 338 9.06 17.49 15.54
N ILE A 339 8.07 17.14 14.73
CA ILE A 339 6.67 16.97 15.12
C ILE A 339 6.61 15.86 16.16
N THR A 340 6.59 16.20 17.43
CA THR A 340 6.19 15.27 18.48
C THR A 340 4.82 14.72 18.13
N PRO A 341 4.59 13.38 18.19
CA PRO A 341 3.34 12.77 17.72
C PRO A 341 2.14 13.45 18.38
N VAL A 342 1.28 14.02 17.53
CA VAL A 342 0.17 14.89 17.94
C VAL A 342 -1.01 14.11 18.55
N GLY A 343 -0.98 12.80 18.44
CA GLY A 343 -1.97 11.93 19.09
C GLY A 343 -1.33 10.59 19.46
N PRO A 344 -1.32 10.19 20.73
CA PRO A 344 -0.77 8.91 21.10
C PRO A 344 -1.66 7.77 20.59
N VAL A 345 -1.07 6.82 19.88
CA VAL A 345 -1.65 5.49 19.75
C VAL A 345 -1.42 4.79 21.07
N VAL A 346 -2.49 4.41 21.74
CA VAL A 346 -2.43 3.75 23.04
C VAL A 346 -2.88 2.32 22.86
N TRP A 347 -1.95 1.40 22.97
CA TRP A 347 -2.24 -0.03 22.97
C TRP A 347 -2.72 -0.47 24.35
N LEU A 348 -3.79 -1.26 24.40
CA LEU A 348 -4.46 -1.72 25.61
C LEU A 348 -4.29 -3.24 25.75
N ASP A 349 -4.19 -3.70 27.00
CA ASP A 349 -4.26 -5.12 27.37
C ASP A 349 -5.72 -5.62 27.41
N ASP A 350 -5.91 -6.87 27.80
CA ASP A 350 -7.22 -7.52 27.99
C ASP A 350 -8.07 -6.91 29.11
N GLN A 351 -7.45 -6.13 30.01
CA GLN A 351 -8.13 -5.39 31.08
C GLN A 351 -8.38 -3.93 30.73
N GLN A 352 -8.23 -3.54 29.45
CA GLN A 352 -8.39 -2.17 28.96
C GLN A 352 -7.40 -1.17 29.59
N LYS A 353 -6.21 -1.64 30.04
CA LYS A 353 -5.14 -0.79 30.58
C LYS A 353 -4.09 -0.55 29.52
N PRO A 354 -3.49 0.67 29.48
CA PRO A 354 -2.38 0.95 28.58
C PRO A 354 -1.23 -0.02 28.79
N LEU A 355 -0.75 -0.59 27.69
CA LEU A 355 0.48 -1.39 27.71
C LEU A 355 1.68 -0.50 28.02
N PRO A 356 2.65 -0.98 28.82
CA PRO A 356 3.90 -0.27 29.03
C PRO A 356 4.70 -0.22 27.71
N PRO A 357 5.62 0.77 27.54
CA PRO A 357 6.33 0.98 26.28
C PRO A 357 7.11 -0.24 25.75
N ASP A 358 7.67 -1.06 26.66
CA ASP A 358 8.40 -2.28 26.32
C ASP A 358 7.50 -3.43 25.81
N ARG A 359 6.20 -3.35 26.06
CA ARG A 359 5.18 -4.31 25.59
C ARG A 359 4.30 -3.76 24.47
N ALA A 360 4.32 -2.47 24.22
CA ALA A 360 3.59 -1.88 23.09
C ALA A 360 4.26 -2.25 21.75
N PRO A 361 3.50 -2.39 20.65
CA PRO A 361 4.08 -2.50 19.33
C PRO A 361 4.97 -1.30 19.02
N VAL A 362 6.11 -1.57 18.38
CA VAL A 362 7.03 -0.51 17.93
C VAL A 362 6.55 0.07 16.59
N ALA A 363 7.06 1.25 16.23
CA ALA A 363 6.89 1.78 14.89
C ALA A 363 7.44 0.79 13.85
N GLY A 364 6.85 0.80 12.67
CA GLY A 364 7.24 -0.09 11.59
C GLY A 364 8.56 0.30 10.92
N PHE A 365 8.67 -0.02 9.64
CA PHE A 365 9.89 0.19 8.87
C PHE A 365 10.24 1.68 8.73
N ASP A 366 11.53 2.01 8.90
CA ASP A 366 12.08 3.35 8.67
C ASP A 366 13.13 3.29 7.55
N HIS A 367 12.84 3.95 6.42
CA HIS A 367 13.72 3.98 5.25
C HIS A 367 15.08 4.64 5.52
N PHE A 368 15.18 5.51 6.51
CA PHE A 368 16.37 6.29 6.84
C PHE A 368 16.96 5.92 8.21
N GLY A 369 16.29 5.05 8.96
CA GLY A 369 16.77 4.50 10.22
C GLY A 369 18.00 3.62 10.02
N GLU A 370 18.87 3.53 11.04
CA GLU A 370 19.93 2.53 11.06
C GLU A 370 19.27 1.14 11.02
N SER A 371 19.67 0.31 10.04
CA SER A 371 19.16 -1.07 9.91
C SER A 371 19.48 -1.84 11.18
N ALA A 372 18.45 -2.19 11.94
CA ALA A 372 18.54 -3.07 13.09
C ALA A 372 18.86 -4.52 12.68
#